data_9daa5b29f9dc97963f593ffbf7fc6df2
#
_entry.id   9daa5b29f9dc97963f593ffbf7fc6df2
#
_cell.length_a   1.000
_cell.length_b   1.000
_cell.length_c   1.000
_cell.angle_alpha   90.00
_cell.angle_beta   90.00
_cell.angle_gamma   90.00
#
_symmetry.space_group_name_H-M   'P 1'
#
loop_
_entity.id
_entity.type
_entity.pdbx_description
1 polymer ?
#
loop_
_entity_poly.entity_id
_entity_poly.type
_entity_poly.pdbx_seq_one_letter_code
_entity_poly.pdbx_strand_id
1 'polypeptide(L)'
;MEKLIQVFCTVAAAALLAGCSGKSEDKIPGPVAFDKHDRCHICGMVILNYPGAKAQVFVKGEKEPLKFCSVKDGFVYVLQPENAKRTVAFWVSDFGNKKDIPLHEKMLSAQKAFFNAGSDVRGAMGKSILPFATKGDVEAFTKEHGGTIVNYSE
;
A
#
# COMPACT_ATOMS: atom_id res chain seq x y z
N MET A 1 25.98 -25.21 -55.81
CA MET A 1 26.45 -24.65 -54.56
C MET A 1 25.75 -23.34 -54.19
N GLU A 2 25.35 -22.49 -55.13
CA GLU A 2 24.61 -21.24 -54.79
C GLU A 2 23.24 -21.41 -54.17
N LYS A 3 22.47 -22.43 -54.60
CA LYS A 3 21.10 -22.66 -54.03
C LYS A 3 21.11 -23.15 -52.59
N LEU A 4 22.16 -23.80 -52.11
CA LEU A 4 22.27 -24.22 -50.68
C LEU A 4 22.59 -23.03 -49.76
N ILE A 5 23.31 -22.05 -50.24
CA ILE A 5 23.67 -20.86 -49.42
C ILE A 5 22.48 -19.94 -49.24
N GLN A 6 21.59 -19.82 -50.23
CA GLN A 6 20.37 -19.00 -50.12
C GLN A 6 19.35 -19.56 -49.12
N VAL A 7 19.23 -20.89 -49.02
CA VAL A 7 18.31 -21.52 -48.05
C VAL A 7 18.79 -21.35 -46.60
N PHE A 8 20.12 -21.36 -46.38
CA PHE A 8 20.67 -21.14 -45.04
C PHE A 8 20.54 -19.70 -44.54
N CYS A 9 20.61 -18.70 -45.41
CA CYS A 9 20.45 -17.29 -45.04
C CYS A 9 18.96 -16.95 -44.69
N THR A 10 17.98 -17.59 -45.33
CA THR A 10 16.54 -17.32 -45.05
C THR A 10 16.09 -17.92 -43.76
N VAL A 11 16.65 -19.04 -43.30
CA VAL A 11 16.30 -19.67 -42.01
C VAL A 11 16.92 -18.92 -40.81
N ALA A 12 18.10 -18.33 -40.97
CA ALA A 12 18.76 -17.57 -39.92
C ALA A 12 18.08 -16.22 -39.62
N ALA A 13 17.41 -15.60 -40.62
CA ALA A 13 16.72 -14.31 -40.43
C ALA A 13 15.36 -14.45 -39.71
N ALA A 14 14.73 -15.63 -39.74
CA ALA A 14 13.45 -15.87 -39.08
C ALA A 14 13.56 -16.13 -37.56
N ALA A 15 14.75 -16.49 -37.07
CA ALA A 15 14.98 -16.81 -35.64
C ALA A 15 15.21 -15.59 -34.76
N LEU A 16 15.37 -14.37 -35.31
CA LEU A 16 15.68 -13.17 -34.54
C LEU A 16 14.46 -12.32 -34.12
N LEU A 17 13.24 -12.72 -34.51
CA LEU A 17 12.00 -11.98 -34.18
C LEU A 17 11.19 -12.57 -33.01
N ALA A 18 11.67 -13.63 -32.37
CA ALA A 18 10.99 -14.28 -31.25
C ALA A 18 11.48 -13.80 -29.86
N GLY A 19 12.00 -12.59 -29.75
CA GLY A 19 12.52 -12.07 -28.51
C GLY A 19 11.86 -10.75 -28.10
N CYS A 20 11.15 -10.78 -26.97
CA CYS A 20 10.60 -9.67 -26.20
C CYS A 20 9.10 -9.42 -26.33
N SER A 21 8.28 -10.40 -25.91
CA SER A 21 6.98 -10.11 -25.33
C SER A 21 6.98 -10.56 -23.86
N GLY A 22 7.90 -10.03 -23.07
CA GLY A 22 7.81 -10.04 -21.62
C GLY A 22 6.76 -9.00 -21.22
N LYS A 23 5.48 -9.40 -21.08
CA LYS A 23 4.56 -8.69 -20.22
C LYS A 23 5.20 -8.68 -18.84
N SER A 24 5.78 -7.55 -18.42
CA SER A 24 5.98 -7.29 -17.01
C SER A 24 4.57 -7.23 -16.40
N GLU A 25 4.14 -8.30 -15.74
CA GLU A 25 3.07 -8.19 -14.76
C GLU A 25 3.53 -7.10 -13.79
N ASP A 26 2.84 -5.97 -13.76
CA ASP A 26 3.05 -4.91 -12.80
C ASP A 26 2.74 -5.48 -11.42
N LYS A 27 3.73 -6.16 -10.83
CA LYS A 27 3.61 -6.75 -9.50
C LYS A 27 3.40 -5.61 -8.52
N ILE A 28 2.23 -5.61 -7.85
CA ILE A 28 1.92 -4.64 -6.81
C ILE A 28 3.05 -4.66 -5.77
N PRO A 29 3.76 -3.54 -5.54
CA PRO A 29 4.85 -3.51 -4.58
C PRO A 29 4.32 -3.79 -3.16
N GLY A 30 5.05 -4.63 -2.43
CA GLY A 30 4.77 -4.91 -1.02
C GLY A 30 5.15 -3.74 -0.11
N PRO A 31 4.65 -3.73 1.14
CA PRO A 31 5.04 -2.71 2.10
C PRO A 31 6.53 -2.83 2.46
N VAL A 32 7.14 -1.72 2.83
CA VAL A 32 8.54 -1.65 3.30
C VAL A 32 8.60 -1.34 4.79
N ALA A 33 9.71 -1.66 5.45
CA ALA A 33 9.90 -1.32 6.85
C ALA A 33 9.91 0.20 7.06
N PHE A 34 9.43 0.63 8.22
CA PHE A 34 9.60 2.01 8.67
C PHE A 34 10.97 2.19 9.34
N ASP A 35 11.68 3.25 8.98
CA ASP A 35 12.91 3.67 9.64
C ASP A 35 12.63 4.73 10.71
N LYS A 36 13.51 4.82 11.70
CA LYS A 36 13.42 5.80 12.79
C LYS A 36 13.50 7.27 12.34
N HIS A 37 13.98 7.51 11.13
CA HIS A 37 14.09 8.85 10.53
C HIS A 37 12.97 9.15 9.55
N ASP A 38 12.10 8.17 9.26
CA ASP A 38 10.97 8.37 8.34
C ASP A 38 10.05 9.49 8.82
N ARG A 39 9.73 10.39 7.89
CA ARG A 39 8.85 11.51 8.13
C ARG A 39 7.54 11.37 7.39
N CYS A 40 6.48 11.80 8.03
CA CYS A 40 5.15 11.83 7.42
C CYS A 40 5.12 12.81 6.25
N HIS A 41 4.65 12.33 5.10
CA HIS A 41 4.57 13.11 3.87
C HIS A 41 3.66 14.35 3.99
N ILE A 42 2.64 14.30 4.84
CA ILE A 42 1.69 15.42 5.05
C ILE A 42 2.20 16.41 6.10
N CYS A 43 2.58 15.93 7.28
CA CYS A 43 2.84 16.80 8.43
C CYS A 43 4.32 16.93 8.83
N GLY A 44 5.23 16.14 8.20
CA GLY A 44 6.67 16.17 8.47
C GLY A 44 7.13 15.56 9.80
N MET A 45 6.22 15.08 10.66
CA MET A 45 6.58 14.44 11.94
C MET A 45 7.33 13.13 11.72
N VAL A 46 8.26 12.80 12.63
CA VAL A 46 8.91 11.49 12.67
C VAL A 46 7.86 10.44 13.02
N ILE A 47 7.62 9.51 12.10
CA ILE A 47 6.46 8.62 12.12
C ILE A 47 6.42 7.73 13.36
N LEU A 48 7.55 7.13 13.72
CA LEU A 48 7.62 6.15 14.82
C LEU A 48 7.57 6.79 16.22
N ASN A 49 7.70 8.10 16.33
CA ASN A 49 7.59 8.81 17.61
C ASN A 49 6.12 8.93 18.11
N TYR A 50 5.15 8.60 17.28
CA TYR A 50 3.74 8.79 17.59
C TYR A 50 2.96 7.48 17.57
N PRO A 51 1.94 7.33 18.41
CA PRO A 51 1.11 6.14 18.47
C PRO A 51 0.17 6.01 17.26
N GLY A 52 -0.45 4.85 17.13
CA GLY A 52 -1.51 4.58 16.17
C GLY A 52 -1.04 3.92 14.86
N ALA A 53 -2.01 3.53 14.05
CA ALA A 53 -1.80 2.87 12.78
C ALA A 53 -1.12 3.80 11.76
N LYS A 54 -0.20 3.24 10.97
CA LYS A 54 0.61 3.92 9.96
C LYS A 54 0.11 3.56 8.56
N ALA A 55 0.56 4.32 7.56
CA ALA A 55 0.23 4.04 6.18
C ALA A 55 1.41 4.27 5.23
N GLN A 56 1.36 3.57 4.10
CA GLN A 56 2.31 3.72 2.98
C GLN A 56 1.54 3.74 1.67
N VAL A 57 1.89 4.64 0.78
CA VAL A 57 1.30 4.75 -0.56
C VAL A 57 2.40 4.66 -1.60
N PHE A 58 2.34 3.66 -2.46
CA PHE A 58 3.20 3.56 -3.64
C PHE A 58 2.59 4.35 -4.78
N VAL A 59 3.39 5.20 -5.39
CA VAL A 59 2.97 6.12 -6.44
C VAL A 59 3.72 5.78 -7.73
N LYS A 60 3.04 5.79 -8.85
CA LYS A 60 3.64 5.52 -10.16
C LYS A 60 4.80 6.49 -10.44
N GLY A 61 5.96 5.91 -10.76
CA GLY A 61 7.18 6.65 -11.05
C GLY A 61 8.08 6.93 -9.85
N GLU A 62 7.60 6.67 -8.62
CA GLU A 62 8.40 6.77 -7.40
C GLU A 62 9.03 5.42 -7.05
N LYS A 63 10.29 5.45 -6.57
CA LYS A 63 11.00 4.23 -6.15
C LYS A 63 10.60 3.76 -4.76
N GLU A 64 10.35 4.72 -3.87
CA GLU A 64 10.00 4.48 -2.47
C GLU A 64 8.56 4.91 -2.20
N PRO A 65 7.86 4.27 -1.26
CA PRO A 65 6.52 4.68 -0.90
C PRO A 65 6.54 6.00 -0.12
N LEU A 66 5.50 6.78 -0.30
CA LEU A 66 5.17 7.86 0.61
C LEU A 66 4.69 7.27 1.93
N LYS A 67 5.23 7.72 3.05
CA LYS A 67 4.94 7.21 4.39
C LYS A 67 4.15 8.23 5.20
N PHE A 68 3.20 7.76 6.02
CA PHE A 68 2.27 8.60 6.77
C PHE A 68 2.21 8.18 8.24
N CYS A 69 2.15 9.16 9.14
CA CYS A 69 2.05 8.92 10.58
C CYS A 69 0.64 8.43 11.01
N SER A 70 -0.36 8.55 10.14
CA SER A 70 -1.71 8.03 10.35
C SER A 70 -2.32 7.49 9.07
N VAL A 71 -3.28 6.57 9.21
CA VAL A 71 -4.07 6.05 8.09
C VAL A 71 -4.96 7.15 7.49
N LYS A 72 -5.46 8.07 8.33
CA LYS A 72 -6.22 9.24 7.90
C LYS A 72 -5.43 10.09 6.90
N ASP A 73 -4.14 10.37 7.17
CA ASP A 73 -3.30 11.15 6.27
C ASP A 73 -3.06 10.43 4.95
N GLY A 74 -2.92 9.09 4.99
CA GLY A 74 -2.87 8.28 3.78
C GLY A 74 -4.13 8.44 2.93
N PHE A 75 -5.32 8.40 3.55
CA PHE A 75 -6.59 8.65 2.84
C PHE A 75 -6.68 10.08 2.31
N VAL A 76 -6.28 11.08 3.09
CA VAL A 76 -6.23 12.49 2.62
C VAL A 76 -5.39 12.61 1.35
N TYR A 77 -4.29 11.87 1.25
CA TYR A 77 -3.45 11.85 0.06
C TYR A 77 -4.12 11.11 -1.11
N VAL A 78 -4.58 9.87 -0.92
CA VAL A 78 -5.07 9.04 -2.03
C VAL A 78 -6.42 9.50 -2.58
N LEU A 79 -7.22 10.21 -1.80
CA LEU A 79 -8.52 10.74 -2.23
C LEU A 79 -8.41 12.00 -3.09
N GLN A 80 -7.24 12.62 -3.19
CA GLN A 80 -7.03 13.71 -4.17
C GLN A 80 -7.09 13.13 -5.59
N PRO A 81 -7.88 13.72 -6.52
CA PRO A 81 -8.08 13.15 -7.85
C PRO A 81 -6.80 12.91 -8.65
N GLU A 82 -5.80 13.77 -8.51
CA GLU A 82 -4.49 13.65 -9.13
C GLU A 82 -3.68 12.49 -8.55
N ASN A 83 -3.75 12.25 -7.24
CA ASN A 83 -3.03 11.20 -6.54
C ASN A 83 -3.70 9.83 -6.72
N ALA A 84 -5.04 9.79 -6.73
CA ALA A 84 -5.81 8.57 -6.95
C ALA A 84 -5.38 7.86 -8.26
N LYS A 85 -5.17 8.62 -9.34
CA LYS A 85 -4.75 8.09 -10.65
C LYS A 85 -3.31 7.57 -10.67
N ARG A 86 -2.48 8.02 -9.74
CA ARG A 86 -1.07 7.63 -9.64
C ARG A 86 -0.81 6.60 -8.56
N THR A 87 -1.77 6.34 -7.67
CA THR A 87 -1.64 5.36 -6.58
C THR A 87 -1.60 3.94 -7.15
N VAL A 88 -0.50 3.23 -6.88
CA VAL A 88 -0.27 1.84 -7.30
C VAL A 88 -0.68 0.87 -6.19
N ALA A 89 -0.33 1.21 -4.94
CA ALA A 89 -0.68 0.41 -3.77
C ALA A 89 -0.86 1.32 -2.55
N PHE A 90 -1.79 0.95 -1.68
CA PHE A 90 -2.00 1.60 -0.39
C PHE A 90 -2.01 0.55 0.71
N TRP A 91 -1.02 0.65 1.61
CA TRP A 91 -0.83 -0.24 2.73
C TRP A 91 -1.10 0.47 4.04
N VAL A 92 -1.73 -0.23 4.98
CA VAL A 92 -2.11 0.29 6.30
C VAL A 92 -1.75 -0.71 7.40
N SER A 93 -1.39 -0.23 8.59
CA SER A 93 -1.09 -1.11 9.73
C SER A 93 -2.33 -1.87 10.19
N ASP A 94 -2.18 -3.17 10.51
CA ASP A 94 -3.26 -3.96 11.13
C ASP A 94 -3.42 -3.59 12.61
N PHE A 95 -4.46 -2.84 12.95
CA PHE A 95 -4.74 -2.43 14.33
C PHE A 95 -5.30 -3.56 15.21
N GLY A 96 -5.88 -4.59 14.60
CA GLY A 96 -6.37 -5.78 15.32
C GLY A 96 -5.24 -6.63 15.91
N ASN A 97 -4.02 -6.54 15.38
CA ASN A 97 -2.87 -7.34 15.82
C ASN A 97 -2.04 -6.63 16.90
N LYS A 98 -2.66 -6.36 18.05
CA LYS A 98 -2.04 -5.55 19.13
C LYS A 98 -1.02 -6.28 20.00
N LYS A 99 -0.91 -7.62 19.95
CA LYS A 99 -0.30 -8.36 21.08
C LYS A 99 1.18 -8.64 20.95
N ASP A 100 1.71 -8.84 19.74
CA ASP A 100 3.06 -9.43 19.61
C ASP A 100 4.00 -8.72 18.63
N ILE A 101 3.49 -7.78 17.83
CA ILE A 101 4.28 -7.10 16.78
C ILE A 101 3.94 -5.60 16.79
N PRO A 102 4.94 -4.71 16.68
CA PRO A 102 4.68 -3.27 16.53
C PRO A 102 3.72 -2.99 15.36
N LEU A 103 2.76 -2.09 15.56
CA LEU A 103 1.71 -1.79 14.57
C LEU A 103 2.23 -1.47 13.17
N HIS A 104 3.43 -0.91 13.07
CA HIS A 104 4.04 -0.55 11.80
C HIS A 104 4.71 -1.72 11.06
N GLU A 105 4.84 -2.88 11.68
CA GLU A 105 5.47 -4.07 11.07
C GLU A 105 4.47 -4.97 10.35
N LYS A 106 3.19 -4.96 10.75
CA LYS A 106 2.16 -5.74 10.09
C LYS A 106 1.26 -4.84 9.25
N MET A 107 1.44 -4.91 7.95
CA MET A 107 0.72 -4.09 6.99
C MET A 107 -0.31 -4.90 6.20
N LEU A 108 -1.46 -4.30 5.93
CA LEU A 108 -2.57 -4.81 5.12
C LEU A 108 -2.73 -3.98 3.86
N SER A 109 -3.21 -4.59 2.78
CA SER A 109 -3.74 -3.81 1.65
C SER A 109 -4.99 -3.05 2.11
N ALA A 110 -5.01 -1.73 1.94
CA ALA A 110 -6.14 -0.91 2.33
C ALA A 110 -7.45 -1.34 1.65
N GLN A 111 -7.40 -1.81 0.40
CA GLN A 111 -8.57 -2.29 -0.34
C GLN A 111 -9.20 -3.54 0.28
N LYS A 112 -8.46 -4.28 1.11
CA LYS A 112 -8.94 -5.52 1.76
C LYS A 112 -9.20 -5.34 3.25
N ALA A 113 -8.86 -4.19 3.81
CA ALA A 113 -9.05 -3.90 5.23
C ALA A 113 -10.48 -3.44 5.54
N PHE A 114 -10.91 -3.73 6.75
CA PHE A 114 -12.08 -3.10 7.38
C PHE A 114 -11.60 -1.94 8.23
N PHE A 115 -12.37 -0.87 8.30
CA PHE A 115 -11.96 0.31 9.06
C PHE A 115 -12.99 0.68 10.12
N ASN A 116 -12.50 1.15 11.27
CA ASN A 116 -13.32 1.88 12.23
C ASN A 116 -13.00 3.36 12.12
N ALA A 117 -14.01 4.19 11.93
CA ALA A 117 -13.91 5.64 11.91
C ALA A 117 -14.69 6.25 13.07
N GLY A 118 -14.08 7.19 13.79
CA GLY A 118 -14.77 7.98 14.81
C GLY A 118 -14.83 7.35 16.20
N SER A 119 -14.04 6.31 16.49
CA SER A 119 -13.89 5.76 17.85
C SER A 119 -13.30 6.79 18.84
N ASP A 120 -13.28 6.43 20.12
CA ASP A 120 -12.63 7.20 21.19
C ASP A 120 -11.10 7.14 21.12
N VAL A 121 -10.53 6.17 20.39
CA VAL A 121 -9.10 5.99 20.25
C VAL A 121 -8.49 7.08 19.35
N ARG A 122 -7.43 7.71 19.87
CA ARG A 122 -6.73 8.78 19.19
C ARG A 122 -5.34 8.31 18.71
N GLY A 123 -4.94 8.75 17.54
CA GLY A 123 -3.60 8.58 16.98
C GLY A 123 -2.82 9.88 16.95
N ALA A 124 -1.74 9.91 16.17
CA ALA A 124 -0.83 11.05 16.02
C ALA A 124 -1.56 12.37 15.65
N MET A 125 -2.61 12.29 14.85
CA MET A 125 -3.37 13.43 14.32
C MET A 125 -4.81 13.50 14.89
N GLY A 126 -5.01 13.10 16.14
CA GLY A 126 -6.30 13.15 16.83
C GLY A 126 -7.21 11.95 16.48
N LYS A 127 -8.46 12.20 16.08
CA LYS A 127 -9.39 11.10 15.71
C LYS A 127 -8.80 10.29 14.55
N SER A 128 -8.74 8.96 14.75
CA SER A 128 -8.08 8.03 13.86
C SER A 128 -9.07 7.28 12.97
N ILE A 129 -8.59 6.81 11.83
CA ILE A 129 -9.17 5.73 11.05
C ILE A 129 -8.31 4.51 11.35
N LEU A 130 -8.91 3.46 11.91
CA LEU A 130 -8.20 2.28 12.40
C LEU A 130 -8.50 1.07 11.52
N PRO A 131 -7.48 0.48 10.86
CA PRO A 131 -7.67 -0.65 9.96
C PRO A 131 -7.56 -1.99 10.69
N PHE A 132 -8.33 -2.98 10.23
CA PHE A 132 -8.39 -4.34 10.75
C PHE A 132 -8.35 -5.36 9.63
N ALA A 133 -7.68 -6.47 9.86
CA ALA A 133 -7.60 -7.57 8.89
C ALA A 133 -8.94 -8.32 8.73
N THR A 134 -9.73 -8.42 9.80
CA THR A 134 -10.96 -9.19 9.80
C THR A 134 -12.18 -8.38 10.25
N LYS A 135 -13.34 -8.79 9.74
CA LYS A 135 -14.60 -8.20 10.14
C LYS A 135 -14.89 -8.39 11.63
N GLY A 136 -14.56 -9.57 12.18
CA GLY A 136 -14.74 -9.86 13.59
C GLY A 136 -13.94 -8.93 14.50
N ASP A 137 -12.70 -8.61 14.14
CA ASP A 137 -11.85 -7.72 14.94
C ASP A 137 -12.41 -6.28 14.97
N VAL A 138 -12.85 -5.76 13.81
CA VAL A 138 -13.41 -4.41 13.75
C VAL A 138 -14.77 -4.32 14.46
N GLU A 139 -15.60 -5.37 14.41
CA GLU A 139 -16.86 -5.43 15.12
C GLU A 139 -16.66 -5.46 16.65
N ALA A 140 -15.74 -6.30 17.12
CA ALA A 140 -15.37 -6.36 18.54
C ALA A 140 -14.83 -5.02 19.04
N PHE A 141 -13.92 -4.41 18.27
CA PHE A 141 -13.38 -3.10 18.58
C PHE A 141 -14.45 -2.00 18.61
N THR A 142 -15.33 -1.97 17.62
CA THR A 142 -16.42 -0.97 17.53
C THR A 142 -17.41 -1.07 18.70
N LYS A 143 -17.67 -2.29 19.17
CA LYS A 143 -18.53 -2.53 20.34
C LYS A 143 -17.95 -1.95 21.63
N GLU A 144 -16.63 -1.96 21.77
CA GLU A 144 -15.90 -1.47 22.95
C GLU A 144 -15.62 0.04 22.89
N HIS A 145 -15.22 0.53 21.72
CA HIS A 145 -14.68 1.88 21.52
C HIS A 145 -15.58 2.82 20.71
N GLY A 146 -16.75 2.33 20.27
CA GLY A 146 -17.66 3.12 19.42
C GLY A 146 -17.12 3.33 18.00
N GLY A 147 -17.69 4.31 17.32
CA GLY A 147 -17.37 4.61 15.93
C GLY A 147 -18.23 3.85 14.93
N THR A 148 -17.88 3.95 13.66
CA THR A 148 -18.61 3.35 12.53
C THR A 148 -17.66 2.47 11.73
N ILE A 149 -18.14 1.29 11.32
CA ILE A 149 -17.39 0.40 10.43
C ILE A 149 -17.61 0.87 9.00
N VAL A 150 -16.51 1.06 8.26
CA VAL A 150 -16.52 1.47 6.86
C VAL A 150 -15.55 0.61 6.05
N ASN A 151 -15.76 0.50 4.75
CA ASN A 151 -14.88 -0.16 3.80
C ASN A 151 -14.08 0.87 3.01
N TYR A 152 -13.08 0.41 2.26
CA TYR A 152 -12.22 1.27 1.47
C TYR A 152 -12.98 2.15 0.44
N SER A 153 -14.10 1.67 -0.09
CA SER A 153 -14.93 2.36 -1.10
C SER A 153 -15.97 3.32 -0.53
N GLU A 154 -16.13 3.38 0.77
CA GLU A 154 -17.07 4.25 1.51
C GLU A 154 -16.34 5.46 2.10
#